data_504eac946bf101e0705179338914befb
#
_entry.id   504eac946bf101e0705179338914befb
#
_cell.length_a   1.000
_cell.length_b   1.000
_cell.length_c   1.000
_cell.angle_alpha   90.00
_cell.angle_beta   90.00
_cell.angle_gamma   90.00
#
_symmetry.space_group_name_H-M   'P 1'
#
loop_
_entity.id
_entity.type
_entity.pdbx_description
1 polymer ?
#
loop_
_entity_poly.entity_id
_entity_poly.type
_entity_poly.pdbx_seq_one_letter_code
_entity_poly.pdbx_strand_id
1 'polypeptide(L)'
;MEHMDQDTSKRFKYWQTRTIIATMVGYALFYFVRKNFSLAMPGMETDLGITKTSLGLFLTLNGLVYGLSRFVNGILADRMNARYYMAIGLALCALANFAFGFAESVSGTLLGWGIGKNQMQAMILFMGVMWVLNGFLQGTGFPPCARLLTHWIPPKELATKMSVWNTSHSIGAGLVVILCGYIMGHYGAGGWKYCFFIPAAISFAGAIVLFIALRDTPTSVGLPEIPGTGAEYKKDGKKETSAENKAFLRRKVFGNPLIWILAIANFFVYIVRFSVLDWGPTLLSQSKGLSLENAGWLVALFEISGILGMLFSGWATDKFLKGRAHRTCVFCMLGSALFIFIFWQLPSGAPVWLLFASLCAAGFCIYGPQALIGIAAANQATKRAAATANGFTGLFGYASTIVSGVGLGALAQHCGWGYAYVAMIGIAVIGMLVFLMMWNAKADGYEEEQV
;
A
#
# COMPACT_ATOMS: atom_id res chain seq x y z
N MET A 1 20.40 4.33 26.98
CA MET A 1 19.60 5.31 27.76
C MET A 1 19.93 5.30 29.26
N GLU A 2 20.72 4.35 29.74
CA GLU A 2 21.07 4.22 31.18
C GLU A 2 21.97 5.34 31.75
N HIS A 3 22.51 6.22 30.93
CA HIS A 3 23.37 7.34 31.37
C HIS A 3 22.85 8.74 30.99
N MET A 4 21.58 8.84 30.55
CA MET A 4 20.96 10.14 30.30
C MET A 4 20.42 10.72 31.61
N ASP A 5 20.63 12.03 31.81
CA ASP A 5 19.99 12.75 32.88
C ASP A 5 18.44 12.68 32.72
N GLN A 6 17.71 12.83 33.84
CA GLN A 6 16.25 12.63 33.88
C GLN A 6 15.48 13.61 33.00
N ASP A 7 15.99 14.83 32.82
CA ASP A 7 15.34 15.85 31.98
C ASP A 7 15.56 15.55 30.48
N THR A 8 16.77 15.18 30.09
CA THR A 8 17.10 14.74 28.74
C THR A 8 16.28 13.51 28.32
N SER A 9 16.09 12.55 29.24
CA SER A 9 15.29 11.37 29.00
C SER A 9 13.81 11.70 28.77
N LYS A 10 13.21 12.63 29.54
CA LYS A 10 11.83 13.10 29.35
C LYS A 10 11.66 13.83 28.03
N ARG A 11 12.57 14.73 27.66
CA ARG A 11 12.59 15.45 26.38
C ARG A 11 12.71 14.47 25.21
N PHE A 12 13.57 13.45 25.35
CA PHE A 12 13.74 12.42 24.33
C PHE A 12 12.44 11.65 24.10
N LYS A 13 11.79 11.18 25.16
CA LYS A 13 10.51 10.45 25.09
C LYS A 13 9.39 11.30 24.49
N TYR A 14 9.34 12.58 24.78
CA TYR A 14 8.40 13.53 24.17
C TYR A 14 8.57 13.58 22.64
N TRP A 15 9.79 13.82 22.17
CA TRP A 15 10.06 13.92 20.74
C TRP A 15 9.89 12.59 20.01
N GLN A 16 10.27 11.49 20.62
CA GLN A 16 10.05 10.14 20.08
C GLN A 16 8.54 9.89 19.86
N THR A 17 7.73 10.10 20.90
CA THR A 17 6.27 9.89 20.81
C THR A 17 5.66 10.83 19.77
N ARG A 18 6.05 12.09 19.77
CA ARG A 18 5.63 13.09 18.79
C ARG A 18 5.96 12.68 17.35
N THR A 19 7.17 12.20 17.11
CA THR A 19 7.60 11.73 15.78
C THR A 19 6.81 10.50 15.33
N ILE A 20 6.59 9.53 16.21
CA ILE A 20 5.80 8.33 15.90
C ILE A 20 4.37 8.73 15.50
N ILE A 21 3.69 9.52 16.34
CA ILE A 21 2.30 9.94 16.07
C ILE A 21 2.22 10.79 14.81
N ALA A 22 3.12 11.77 14.64
CA ALA A 22 3.11 12.64 13.47
C ALA A 22 3.35 11.85 12.17
N THR A 23 4.29 10.91 12.16
CA THR A 23 4.54 10.06 10.99
C THR A 23 3.39 9.09 10.72
N MET A 24 2.71 8.56 11.75
CA MET A 24 1.51 7.73 11.60
C MET A 24 0.37 8.54 10.95
N VAL A 25 0.07 9.71 11.48
CA VAL A 25 -0.95 10.61 10.93
C VAL A 25 -0.59 11.01 9.49
N GLY A 26 0.65 11.44 9.26
CA GLY A 26 1.10 11.83 7.93
C GLY A 26 1.01 10.71 6.92
N TYR A 27 1.42 9.50 7.28
CA TYR A 27 1.33 8.35 6.38
C TYR A 27 -0.12 7.93 6.10
N ALA A 28 -1.01 8.03 7.10
CA ALA A 28 -2.44 7.86 6.91
C ALA A 28 -3.00 8.89 5.90
N LEU A 29 -2.56 10.15 5.98
CA LEU A 29 -2.99 11.21 5.06
C LEU A 29 -2.49 11.03 3.62
N PHE A 30 -1.35 10.37 3.39
CA PHE A 30 -0.98 9.94 2.04
C PHE A 30 -2.01 8.98 1.44
N TYR A 31 -2.64 8.12 2.26
CA TYR A 31 -3.71 7.24 1.81
C TYR A 31 -5.02 8.00 1.52
N PHE A 32 -5.27 9.14 2.17
CA PHE A 32 -6.42 10.01 1.87
C PHE A 32 -6.43 10.50 0.43
N VAL A 33 -5.26 10.84 -0.11
CA VAL A 33 -5.09 11.33 -1.49
C VAL A 33 -4.61 10.24 -2.46
N ARG A 34 -4.84 8.98 -2.10
CA ARG A 34 -4.53 7.81 -2.92
C ARG A 34 -5.72 6.87 -3.05
N LYS A 35 -6.41 6.55 -1.94
CA LYS A 35 -7.52 5.59 -1.90
C LYS A 35 -8.90 6.24 -2.09
N ASN A 36 -8.97 7.56 -2.09
CA ASN A 36 -10.17 8.33 -2.47
C ASN A 36 -10.65 8.01 -3.90
N PHE A 37 -9.74 7.67 -4.82
CA PHE A 37 -10.04 7.36 -6.21
C PHE A 37 -11.05 6.21 -6.36
N SER A 38 -10.92 5.14 -5.56
CA SER A 38 -11.77 3.96 -5.69
C SER A 38 -13.26 4.24 -5.47
N LEU A 39 -13.59 5.14 -4.53
CA LEU A 39 -14.97 5.57 -4.26
C LEU A 39 -15.49 6.59 -5.27
N ALA A 40 -14.59 7.34 -5.90
CA ALA A 40 -14.95 8.31 -6.93
C ALA A 40 -15.23 7.63 -8.29
N MET A 41 -14.66 6.44 -8.56
CA MET A 41 -14.80 5.75 -9.85
C MET A 41 -16.25 5.56 -10.31
N PRO A 42 -17.20 5.06 -9.47
CA PRO A 42 -18.58 4.92 -9.91
C PRO A 42 -19.22 6.24 -10.33
N GLY A 43 -18.89 7.33 -9.63
CA GLY A 43 -19.35 8.66 -9.99
C GLY A 43 -18.76 9.16 -11.30
N MET A 44 -17.45 8.99 -11.50
CA MET A 44 -16.79 9.36 -12.76
C MET A 44 -17.31 8.56 -13.96
N GLU A 45 -17.64 7.27 -13.75
CA GLU A 45 -18.28 6.45 -14.79
C GLU A 45 -19.66 6.98 -15.16
N THR A 46 -20.49 7.31 -14.16
CA THR A 46 -21.90 7.70 -14.37
C THR A 46 -22.02 9.16 -14.82
N ASP A 47 -21.27 10.08 -14.20
CA ASP A 47 -21.39 11.53 -14.43
C ASP A 47 -20.59 11.99 -15.65
N LEU A 48 -19.38 11.46 -15.83
CA LEU A 48 -18.48 11.85 -16.92
C LEU A 48 -18.47 10.86 -18.09
N GLY A 49 -19.06 9.67 -17.95
CA GLY A 49 -19.03 8.62 -18.99
C GLY A 49 -17.64 8.00 -19.21
N ILE A 50 -16.74 8.08 -18.22
CA ILE A 50 -15.40 7.47 -18.33
C ILE A 50 -15.52 5.95 -18.19
N THR A 51 -14.94 5.21 -19.14
CA THR A 51 -15.04 3.74 -19.16
C THR A 51 -14.23 3.10 -18.02
N LYS A 52 -14.66 1.90 -17.57
CA LYS A 52 -13.91 1.11 -16.58
C LYS A 52 -12.48 0.80 -17.04
N THR A 53 -12.29 0.60 -18.35
CA THR A 53 -10.96 0.40 -18.93
C THR A 53 -10.06 1.61 -18.70
N SER A 54 -10.56 2.84 -18.92
CA SER A 54 -9.81 4.07 -18.69
C SER A 54 -9.54 4.30 -17.20
N LEU A 55 -10.52 4.05 -16.33
CA LEU A 55 -10.34 4.11 -14.87
C LEU A 55 -9.31 3.08 -14.39
N GLY A 56 -9.36 1.86 -14.92
CA GLY A 56 -8.38 0.83 -14.66
C GLY A 56 -6.98 1.19 -15.14
N LEU A 57 -6.85 1.91 -16.25
CA LEU A 57 -5.57 2.43 -16.73
C LEU A 57 -4.97 3.44 -15.74
N PHE A 58 -5.79 4.33 -15.15
CA PHE A 58 -5.32 5.23 -14.10
C PHE A 58 -4.78 4.48 -12.89
N LEU A 59 -5.47 3.43 -12.44
CA LEU A 59 -5.01 2.56 -11.35
C LEU A 59 -3.68 1.88 -11.69
N THR A 60 -3.56 1.34 -12.89
CA THR A 60 -2.35 0.68 -13.38
C THR A 60 -1.15 1.63 -13.41
N LEU A 61 -1.31 2.78 -14.08
CA LEU A 61 -0.24 3.76 -14.21
C LEU A 61 0.20 4.30 -12.85
N ASN A 62 -0.75 4.62 -11.97
CA ASN A 62 -0.45 5.06 -10.61
C ASN A 62 0.34 4.00 -9.83
N GLY A 63 -0.07 2.72 -9.89
CA GLY A 63 0.59 1.62 -9.20
C GLY A 63 2.02 1.38 -9.70
N LEU A 64 2.23 1.35 -11.02
CA LEU A 64 3.55 1.17 -11.63
C LEU A 64 4.50 2.33 -11.31
N VAL A 65 4.02 3.55 -11.47
CA VAL A 65 4.80 4.76 -11.19
C VAL A 65 5.11 4.87 -9.70
N TYR A 66 4.17 4.52 -8.84
CA TYR A 66 4.42 4.47 -7.39
C TYR A 66 5.50 3.43 -7.03
N GLY A 67 5.43 2.24 -7.61
CA GLY A 67 6.44 1.19 -7.38
C GLY A 67 7.86 1.66 -7.73
N LEU A 68 8.02 2.28 -8.90
CA LEU A 68 9.29 2.86 -9.34
C LEU A 68 9.71 4.06 -8.47
N SER A 69 8.77 4.95 -8.22
CA SER A 69 8.97 6.16 -7.43
C SER A 69 9.46 5.85 -6.02
N ARG A 70 8.92 4.81 -5.39
CA ARG A 70 9.32 4.39 -4.05
C ARG A 70 10.81 4.07 -3.97
N PHE A 71 11.37 3.50 -5.03
CA PHE A 71 12.81 3.23 -5.12
C PHE A 71 13.61 4.52 -5.26
N VAL A 72 13.24 5.40 -6.17
CA VAL A 72 13.90 6.69 -6.40
C VAL A 72 13.81 7.58 -5.16
N ASN A 73 12.62 7.72 -4.59
CA ASN A 73 12.38 8.53 -3.41
C ASN A 73 13.04 7.94 -2.14
N GLY A 74 13.30 6.63 -2.09
CA GLY A 74 14.09 6.01 -1.03
C GLY A 74 15.52 6.56 -1.01
N ILE A 75 16.18 6.63 -2.17
CA ILE A 75 17.53 7.19 -2.31
C ILE A 75 17.56 8.69 -1.95
N LEU A 76 16.53 9.44 -2.37
CA LEU A 76 16.44 10.86 -2.10
C LEU A 76 16.16 11.15 -0.62
N ALA A 77 15.30 10.38 0.03
CA ALA A 77 14.97 10.53 1.44
C ALA A 77 16.18 10.33 2.36
N ASP A 78 17.11 9.46 1.98
CA ASP A 78 18.36 9.25 2.73
C ASP A 78 19.32 10.47 2.69
N ARG A 79 19.16 11.33 1.68
CA ARG A 79 20.02 12.48 1.45
C ARG A 79 19.41 13.81 1.88
N MET A 80 18.09 13.86 1.97
CA MET A 80 17.33 15.07 2.28
C MET A 80 16.82 15.06 3.72
N ASN A 81 16.47 16.22 4.25
CA ASN A 81 15.83 16.32 5.55
C ASN A 81 14.42 15.73 5.48
N ALA A 82 14.19 14.64 6.23
CA ALA A 82 12.96 13.86 6.16
C ALA A 82 11.71 14.66 6.57
N ARG A 83 11.84 15.65 7.46
CA ARG A 83 10.76 16.56 7.84
C ARG A 83 10.19 17.31 6.65
N TYR A 84 11.07 18.00 5.90
CA TYR A 84 10.65 18.78 4.74
C TYR A 84 10.20 17.88 3.60
N TYR A 85 10.92 16.80 3.38
CA TYR A 85 10.66 15.88 2.29
C TYR A 85 9.25 15.26 2.38
N MET A 86 8.87 14.78 3.55
CA MET A 86 7.54 14.21 3.80
C MET A 86 6.43 15.26 3.70
N ALA A 87 6.63 16.43 4.35
CA ALA A 87 5.61 17.48 4.38
C ALA A 87 5.35 18.08 3.00
N ILE A 88 6.41 18.39 2.24
CA ILE A 88 6.30 18.91 0.86
C ILE A 88 5.68 17.85 -0.06
N GLY A 89 6.11 16.60 0.06
CA GLY A 89 5.54 15.50 -0.72
C GLY A 89 4.04 15.35 -0.52
N LEU A 90 3.56 15.40 0.73
CA LEU A 90 2.13 15.35 1.04
C LEU A 90 1.37 16.57 0.50
N ALA A 91 1.93 17.77 0.64
CA ALA A 91 1.34 19.00 0.10
C ALA A 91 1.20 18.91 -1.44
N LEU A 92 2.22 18.43 -2.13
CA LEU A 92 2.19 18.26 -3.60
C LEU A 92 1.19 17.17 -4.02
N CYS A 93 1.06 16.06 -3.26
CA CYS A 93 0.01 15.07 -3.48
C CYS A 93 -1.40 15.69 -3.34
N ALA A 94 -1.59 16.51 -2.33
CA ALA A 94 -2.86 17.23 -2.13
C ALA A 94 -3.16 18.16 -3.29
N LEU A 95 -2.18 18.95 -3.75
CA LEU A 95 -2.35 19.85 -4.90
C LEU A 95 -2.65 19.08 -6.20
N ALA A 96 -2.01 17.94 -6.43
CA ALA A 96 -2.31 17.07 -7.58
C ALA A 96 -3.75 16.54 -7.53
N ASN A 97 -4.25 16.19 -6.34
CA ASN A 97 -5.65 15.80 -6.14
C ASN A 97 -6.62 16.97 -6.35
N PHE A 98 -6.32 18.15 -5.85
CA PHE A 98 -7.12 19.35 -6.15
C PHE A 98 -7.20 19.59 -7.66
N ALA A 99 -6.06 19.55 -8.35
CA ALA A 99 -6.02 19.72 -9.80
C ALA A 99 -6.86 18.64 -10.50
N PHE A 100 -6.77 17.38 -10.07
CA PHE A 100 -7.58 16.28 -10.61
C PHE A 100 -9.09 16.57 -10.48
N GLY A 101 -9.54 17.07 -9.35
CA GLY A 101 -10.95 17.41 -9.11
C GLY A 101 -11.48 18.53 -10.02
N PHE A 102 -10.61 19.40 -10.54
CA PHE A 102 -10.95 20.47 -11.50
C PHE A 102 -10.90 20.02 -12.97
N ALA A 103 -10.64 18.74 -13.27
CA ALA A 103 -10.42 18.25 -14.64
C ALA A 103 -11.55 18.62 -15.61
N GLU A 104 -12.82 18.52 -15.18
CA GLU A 104 -13.97 18.92 -15.98
C GLU A 104 -13.92 20.40 -16.34
N SER A 105 -13.69 21.26 -15.34
CA SER A 105 -13.68 22.72 -15.49
C SER A 105 -12.57 23.23 -16.43
N VAL A 106 -11.42 22.56 -16.45
CA VAL A 106 -10.26 22.98 -17.27
C VAL A 106 -10.24 22.33 -18.65
N SER A 107 -11.06 21.31 -18.90
CA SER A 107 -11.04 20.49 -20.12
C SER A 107 -11.29 21.29 -21.39
N GLY A 108 -12.19 22.27 -21.35
CA GLY A 108 -12.46 23.16 -22.48
C GLY A 108 -11.27 24.07 -22.84
N THR A 109 -10.59 24.61 -21.85
CA THR A 109 -9.38 25.42 -22.03
C THR A 109 -8.24 24.58 -22.61
N LEU A 110 -8.05 23.36 -22.10
CA LEU A 110 -7.04 22.43 -22.60
C LEU A 110 -7.27 22.04 -24.05
N LEU A 111 -8.52 21.79 -24.42
CA LEU A 111 -8.89 21.55 -25.81
C LEU A 111 -8.55 22.77 -26.72
N GLY A 112 -8.81 23.98 -26.23
CA GLY A 112 -8.44 25.23 -26.92
C GLY A 112 -6.93 25.38 -27.13
N TRP A 113 -6.11 24.76 -26.28
CA TRP A 113 -4.64 24.69 -26.44
C TRP A 113 -4.17 23.52 -27.32
N GLY A 114 -5.09 22.77 -27.93
CA GLY A 114 -4.78 21.64 -28.80
C GLY A 114 -4.49 20.33 -28.03
N ILE A 115 -4.80 20.28 -26.76
CA ILE A 115 -4.64 19.05 -25.94
C ILE A 115 -5.88 18.19 -26.13
N GLY A 116 -5.72 17.05 -26.81
CA GLY A 116 -6.81 16.11 -27.10
C GLY A 116 -7.58 16.45 -28.39
N LYS A 117 -8.36 15.48 -28.89
CA LYS A 117 -9.19 15.62 -30.09
C LYS A 117 -10.61 16.13 -29.76
N ASN A 118 -11.03 15.96 -28.53
CA ASN A 118 -12.31 16.42 -27.98
C ASN A 118 -12.17 16.69 -26.49
N GLN A 119 -13.18 17.32 -25.90
CA GLN A 119 -13.18 17.70 -24.49
C GLN A 119 -13.01 16.52 -23.53
N MET A 120 -13.64 15.37 -23.83
CA MET A 120 -13.51 14.15 -23.05
C MET A 120 -12.06 13.65 -23.04
N GLN A 121 -11.40 13.61 -24.20
CA GLN A 121 -10.01 13.19 -24.30
C GLN A 121 -9.07 14.16 -23.59
N ALA A 122 -9.29 15.47 -23.72
CA ALA A 122 -8.52 16.48 -22.99
C ALA A 122 -8.63 16.29 -21.48
N MET A 123 -9.84 16.05 -20.99
CA MET A 123 -10.12 15.78 -19.57
C MET A 123 -9.41 14.50 -19.09
N ILE A 124 -9.54 13.39 -19.80
CA ILE A 124 -8.91 12.10 -19.45
C ILE A 124 -7.38 12.23 -19.44
N LEU A 125 -6.78 12.91 -20.41
CA LEU A 125 -5.34 13.15 -20.45
C LEU A 125 -4.88 13.97 -19.24
N PHE A 126 -5.60 15.03 -18.91
CA PHE A 126 -5.28 15.84 -17.72
C PHE A 126 -5.39 15.05 -16.43
N MET A 127 -6.51 14.31 -16.23
CA MET A 127 -6.70 13.43 -15.10
C MET A 127 -5.57 12.39 -14.99
N GLY A 128 -5.20 11.78 -16.12
CA GLY A 128 -4.11 10.82 -16.20
C GLY A 128 -2.78 11.40 -15.76
N VAL A 129 -2.42 12.59 -16.26
CA VAL A 129 -1.18 13.28 -15.88
C VAL A 129 -1.17 13.60 -14.37
N MET A 130 -2.25 14.16 -13.85
CA MET A 130 -2.36 14.49 -12.42
C MET A 130 -2.30 13.23 -11.54
N TRP A 131 -2.91 12.13 -11.98
CA TRP A 131 -2.92 10.88 -11.23
C TRP A 131 -1.58 10.15 -11.26
N VAL A 132 -0.87 10.17 -12.38
CA VAL A 132 0.51 9.67 -12.52
C VAL A 132 1.47 10.50 -11.67
N LEU A 133 1.34 11.83 -11.71
CA LEU A 133 2.11 12.73 -10.86
C LEU A 133 1.87 12.43 -9.36
N ASN A 134 0.60 12.26 -8.96
CA ASN A 134 0.26 11.84 -7.62
C ASN A 134 0.93 10.50 -7.27
N GLY A 135 0.90 9.50 -8.16
CA GLY A 135 1.57 8.20 -7.98
C GLY A 135 3.07 8.33 -7.73
N PHE A 136 3.75 9.22 -8.46
CA PHE A 136 5.16 9.52 -8.23
C PHE A 136 5.39 10.20 -6.86
N LEU A 137 4.60 11.19 -6.52
CA LEU A 137 4.70 11.93 -5.26
C LEU A 137 4.35 11.07 -4.04
N GLN A 138 3.48 10.08 -4.18
CA GLN A 138 3.17 9.10 -3.12
C GLN A 138 4.42 8.35 -2.62
N GLY A 139 5.44 8.18 -3.46
CA GLY A 139 6.73 7.60 -3.07
C GLY A 139 7.50 8.40 -2.02
N THR A 140 7.15 9.67 -1.78
CA THR A 140 7.74 10.51 -0.73
C THR A 140 7.17 10.21 0.68
N GLY A 141 6.19 9.32 0.82
CA GLY A 141 5.54 9.03 2.10
C GLY A 141 6.34 8.07 2.99
N PHE A 142 6.55 6.83 2.52
CA PHE A 142 7.16 5.78 3.35
C PHE A 142 8.65 5.99 3.66
N PRO A 143 9.54 6.33 2.69
CA PRO A 143 10.98 6.39 2.96
C PRO A 143 11.37 7.39 4.05
N PRO A 144 10.83 8.64 4.09
CA PRO A 144 11.10 9.56 5.18
C PRO A 144 10.62 9.04 6.54
N CYS A 145 9.46 8.35 6.58
CA CYS A 145 8.98 7.73 7.82
C CYS A 145 9.97 6.69 8.34
N ALA A 146 10.44 5.79 7.47
CA ALA A 146 11.40 4.77 7.85
C ALA A 146 12.69 5.40 8.41
N ARG A 147 13.20 6.44 7.75
CA ARG A 147 14.37 7.20 8.24
C ARG A 147 14.11 7.85 9.59
N LEU A 148 13.00 8.58 9.75
CA LEU A 148 12.66 9.23 11.03
C LEU A 148 12.56 8.20 12.16
N LEU A 149 11.85 7.10 11.93
CA LEU A 149 11.65 6.09 12.95
C LEU A 149 12.97 5.41 13.36
N THR A 150 13.89 5.16 12.42
CA THR A 150 15.20 4.59 12.74
C THR A 150 16.11 5.55 13.50
N HIS A 151 15.96 6.86 13.34
CA HIS A 151 16.72 7.85 14.11
C HIS A 151 16.15 8.12 15.52
N TRP A 152 14.81 8.00 15.67
CA TRP A 152 14.12 8.33 16.93
C TRP A 152 13.80 7.14 17.81
N ILE A 153 13.93 5.89 17.31
CA ILE A 153 13.57 4.69 18.06
C ILE A 153 14.81 3.82 18.26
N PRO A 154 15.11 3.42 19.52
CA PRO A 154 16.19 2.48 19.79
C PRO A 154 15.99 1.15 19.04
N PRO A 155 17.08 0.50 18.55
CA PRO A 155 16.98 -0.76 17.79
C PRO A 155 16.20 -1.86 18.54
N LYS A 156 16.30 -1.92 19.85
CA LYS A 156 15.59 -2.92 20.69
C LYS A 156 14.06 -2.79 20.65
N GLU A 157 13.54 -1.59 20.36
CA GLU A 157 12.10 -1.28 20.37
C GLU A 157 11.56 -1.06 18.94
N LEU A 158 12.46 -0.98 17.96
CA LEU A 158 12.13 -0.56 16.58
C LEU A 158 11.11 -1.49 15.94
N ALA A 159 11.29 -2.81 16.04
CA ALA A 159 10.41 -3.80 15.41
C ALA A 159 8.97 -3.67 15.91
N THR A 160 8.76 -3.59 17.24
CA THR A 160 7.43 -3.45 17.83
C THR A 160 6.77 -2.13 17.46
N LYS A 161 7.51 -1.01 17.57
CA LYS A 161 6.97 0.32 17.25
C LYS A 161 6.70 0.48 15.74
N MET A 162 7.52 -0.10 14.87
CA MET A 162 7.27 -0.15 13.43
C MET A 162 6.03 -0.98 13.08
N SER A 163 5.77 -2.07 13.78
CA SER A 163 4.56 -2.88 13.59
C SER A 163 3.30 -2.08 13.94
N VAL A 164 3.31 -1.36 15.07
CA VAL A 164 2.21 -0.45 15.44
C VAL A 164 2.08 0.67 14.42
N TRP A 165 3.18 1.32 14.07
CA TRP A 165 3.20 2.39 13.06
C TRP A 165 2.61 1.93 11.72
N ASN A 166 2.89 0.70 11.31
CA ASN A 166 2.42 0.16 10.03
C ASN A 166 0.89 0.07 9.94
N THR A 167 0.14 0.05 11.05
CA THR A 167 -1.32 0.09 11.03
C THR A 167 -1.89 1.39 10.46
N SER A 168 -1.09 2.46 10.43
CA SER A 168 -1.49 3.78 9.96
C SER A 168 -2.00 3.78 8.51
N HIS A 169 -1.43 2.94 7.64
CA HIS A 169 -1.86 2.86 6.25
C HIS A 169 -3.27 2.26 6.10
N SER A 170 -3.59 1.22 6.86
CA SER A 170 -4.94 0.62 6.84
C SER A 170 -5.96 1.55 7.49
N ILE A 171 -5.58 2.25 8.58
CA ILE A 171 -6.44 3.28 9.19
C ILE A 171 -6.75 4.40 8.19
N GLY A 172 -5.71 4.92 7.52
CA GLY A 172 -5.88 5.97 6.50
C GLY A 172 -6.76 5.52 5.33
N ALA A 173 -6.50 4.32 4.80
CA ALA A 173 -7.31 3.73 3.72
C ALA A 173 -8.77 3.54 4.17
N GLY A 174 -9.02 2.97 5.35
CA GLY A 174 -10.36 2.78 5.88
C GLY A 174 -11.12 4.08 6.08
N LEU A 175 -10.49 5.07 6.72
CA LEU A 175 -11.12 6.36 6.98
C LEU A 175 -11.50 7.11 5.70
N VAL A 176 -10.64 7.13 4.68
CA VAL A 176 -10.94 7.85 3.44
C VAL A 176 -12.04 7.19 2.62
N VAL A 177 -12.11 5.85 2.60
CA VAL A 177 -13.19 5.18 1.87
C VAL A 177 -14.54 5.38 2.56
N ILE A 178 -14.59 5.43 3.89
CA ILE A 178 -15.80 5.80 4.64
C ILE A 178 -16.20 7.25 4.32
N LEU A 179 -15.27 8.19 4.40
CA LEU A 179 -15.49 9.59 4.09
C LEU A 179 -16.02 9.79 2.66
N CYS A 180 -15.36 9.19 1.68
CA CYS A 180 -15.77 9.29 0.28
C CYS A 180 -17.10 8.55 0.02
N GLY A 181 -17.36 7.43 0.70
CA GLY A 181 -18.64 6.74 0.65
C GLY A 181 -19.81 7.64 1.11
N TYR A 182 -19.61 8.35 2.23
CA TYR A 182 -20.56 9.34 2.72
C TYR A 182 -20.77 10.50 1.73
N ILE A 183 -19.67 11.04 1.17
CA ILE A 183 -19.73 12.10 0.16
C ILE A 183 -20.54 11.64 -1.05
N MET A 184 -20.25 10.47 -1.58
CA MET A 184 -20.95 9.91 -2.74
C MET A 184 -22.42 9.59 -2.43
N GLY A 185 -22.72 9.13 -1.22
CA GLY A 185 -24.10 8.91 -0.78
C GLY A 185 -24.93 10.21 -0.69
N HIS A 186 -24.28 11.30 -0.28
CA HIS A 186 -24.95 12.60 -0.11
C HIS A 186 -25.08 13.40 -1.42
N TYR A 187 -24.03 13.43 -2.25
CA TYR A 187 -24.00 14.25 -3.48
C TYR A 187 -24.30 13.47 -4.75
N GLY A 188 -24.50 12.15 -4.67
CA GLY A 188 -24.70 11.30 -5.84
C GLY A 188 -23.48 11.22 -6.77
N ALA A 189 -23.71 10.93 -8.05
CA ALA A 189 -22.63 10.76 -9.04
C ALA A 189 -21.71 11.97 -9.14
N GLY A 190 -22.24 13.20 -9.20
CA GLY A 190 -21.46 14.44 -9.24
C GLY A 190 -20.62 14.71 -7.99
N GLY A 191 -20.79 13.91 -6.93
CA GLY A 191 -19.99 13.96 -5.69
C GLY A 191 -18.55 13.52 -5.88
N TRP A 192 -18.20 12.85 -7.00
CA TRP A 192 -16.86 12.35 -7.27
C TRP A 192 -15.75 13.41 -7.08
N LYS A 193 -15.98 14.66 -7.49
CA LYS A 193 -15.03 15.76 -7.33
C LYS A 193 -14.74 16.11 -5.87
N TYR A 194 -15.74 16.01 -5.00
CA TYR A 194 -15.55 16.23 -3.56
C TYR A 194 -14.74 15.14 -2.88
N CYS A 195 -14.72 13.91 -3.45
CA CYS A 195 -13.81 12.85 -3.04
C CYS A 195 -12.34 13.19 -3.32
N PHE A 196 -12.05 14.18 -4.17
CA PHE A 196 -10.71 14.73 -4.36
C PHE A 196 -10.48 15.99 -3.52
N PHE A 197 -11.43 16.93 -3.49
CA PHE A 197 -11.26 18.20 -2.81
C PHE A 197 -11.16 18.06 -1.28
N ILE A 198 -12.06 17.31 -0.66
CA ILE A 198 -12.12 17.21 0.80
C ILE A 198 -10.91 16.46 1.36
N PRO A 199 -10.55 15.25 0.89
CA PRO A 199 -9.34 14.58 1.34
C PRO A 199 -8.07 15.37 1.05
N ALA A 200 -8.01 16.10 -0.08
CA ALA A 200 -6.87 16.94 -0.40
C ALA A 200 -6.74 18.13 0.58
N ALA A 201 -7.84 18.79 0.93
CA ALA A 201 -7.82 19.87 1.93
C ALA A 201 -7.32 19.38 3.29
N ILE A 202 -7.82 18.22 3.75
CA ILE A 202 -7.38 17.57 4.99
C ILE A 202 -5.89 17.22 4.92
N SER A 203 -5.43 16.65 3.80
CA SER A 203 -4.03 16.26 3.61
C SER A 203 -3.11 17.47 3.51
N PHE A 204 -3.55 18.56 2.89
CA PHE A 204 -2.77 19.79 2.82
C PHE A 204 -2.61 20.43 4.21
N ALA A 205 -3.70 20.50 5.00
CA ALA A 205 -3.62 20.93 6.39
C ALA A 205 -2.69 20.02 7.21
N GLY A 206 -2.77 18.69 6.98
CA GLY A 206 -1.88 17.71 7.59
C GLY A 206 -0.42 17.92 7.22
N ALA A 207 -0.11 18.33 6.00
CA ALA A 207 1.25 18.65 5.56
C ALA A 207 1.84 19.83 6.35
N ILE A 208 1.03 20.86 6.65
CA ILE A 208 1.43 21.98 7.52
C ILE A 208 1.71 21.48 8.94
N VAL A 209 0.84 20.61 9.46
CA VAL A 209 1.05 20.00 10.79
C VAL A 209 2.34 19.19 10.83
N LEU A 210 2.64 18.39 9.80
CA LEU A 210 3.89 17.62 9.69
C LEU A 210 5.12 18.53 9.68
N PHE A 211 5.05 19.61 8.90
CA PHE A 211 6.12 20.60 8.85
C PHE A 211 6.45 21.20 10.22
N ILE A 212 5.44 21.41 11.06
CA ILE A 212 5.61 21.94 12.42
C ILE A 212 6.02 20.83 13.39
N ALA A 213 5.44 19.64 13.28
CA ALA A 213 5.56 18.57 14.27
C ALA A 213 6.84 17.77 14.15
N LEU A 214 7.35 17.52 12.94
CA LEU A 214 8.50 16.64 12.71
C LEU A 214 9.83 17.37 12.97
N ARG A 215 10.83 16.56 13.33
CA ARG A 215 12.27 16.93 13.38
C ARG A 215 13.06 15.77 12.79
N ASP A 216 14.09 16.08 11.99
CA ASP A 216 14.83 15.08 11.22
C ASP A 216 15.58 14.09 12.13
N THR A 217 16.32 14.61 13.08
CA THR A 217 17.17 13.82 13.98
C THR A 217 17.11 14.35 15.42
N PRO A 218 17.47 13.53 16.44
CA PRO A 218 17.57 14.00 17.81
C PRO A 218 18.51 15.20 17.98
N THR A 219 19.62 15.25 17.24
CA THR A 219 20.58 16.36 17.28
C THR A 219 19.97 17.68 16.78
N SER A 220 18.96 17.64 15.92
CA SER A 220 18.26 18.84 15.44
C SER A 220 17.48 19.59 16.55
N VAL A 221 17.32 18.99 17.72
CA VAL A 221 16.66 19.56 18.91
C VAL A 221 17.58 19.57 20.14
N GLY A 222 18.90 19.39 19.92
CA GLY A 222 19.90 19.40 20.99
C GLY A 222 19.88 18.14 21.88
N LEU A 223 19.38 17.01 21.35
CA LEU A 223 19.41 15.72 22.02
C LEU A 223 20.53 14.84 21.45
N PRO A 224 21.16 13.96 22.25
CA PRO A 224 22.15 13.04 21.76
C PRO A 224 21.54 12.01 20.79
N GLU A 225 22.34 11.55 19.83
CA GLU A 225 21.92 10.45 18.95
C GLU A 225 21.86 9.13 19.74
N ILE A 226 20.99 8.23 19.30
CA ILE A 226 20.87 6.91 19.90
C ILE A 226 22.00 6.04 19.35
N PRO A 227 22.82 5.39 20.19
CA PRO A 227 23.80 4.40 19.76
C PRO A 227 23.16 3.29 18.91
N GLY A 228 23.80 2.91 17.81
CA GLY A 228 23.30 1.87 16.90
C GLY A 228 22.19 2.32 15.95
N THR A 229 21.89 3.63 15.86
CA THR A 229 21.01 4.19 14.82
C THR A 229 21.83 4.64 13.61
N GLY A 230 21.23 4.56 12.43
CA GLY A 230 21.76 4.73 11.09
C GLY A 230 23.01 5.57 10.78
N ALA A 231 23.44 6.48 11.68
CA ALA A 231 24.66 7.26 11.50
C ALA A 231 25.94 6.46 11.84
N GLU A 232 25.88 5.55 12.83
CA GLU A 232 27.02 4.71 13.20
C GLU A 232 27.21 3.49 12.29
N TYR A 233 26.13 2.95 11.73
CA TYR A 233 26.21 1.86 10.74
C TYR A 233 27.05 2.24 9.50
N LYS A 234 27.25 3.52 9.25
CA LYS A 234 28.14 4.02 8.18
C LYS A 234 29.62 4.12 8.60
N LYS A 235 29.95 4.03 9.89
CA LYS A 235 31.35 4.24 10.37
C LYS A 235 32.17 2.96 10.55
N ASP A 236 31.57 1.81 10.89
CA ASP A 236 32.30 0.59 11.24
C ASP A 236 32.23 -0.56 10.21
N GLY A 237 31.53 -0.37 9.10
CA GLY A 237 31.55 -1.33 8.02
C GLY A 237 32.87 -1.27 7.26
N LYS A 238 33.72 -2.30 7.33
CA LYS A 238 34.70 -2.58 6.27
C LYS A 238 33.98 -2.34 4.95
N LYS A 239 34.45 -1.44 4.11
CA LYS A 239 33.96 -1.23 2.75
C LYS A 239 34.11 -2.57 2.01
N GLU A 240 33.07 -3.39 2.07
CA GLU A 240 32.97 -4.51 1.13
C GLU A 240 33.10 -3.92 -0.27
N THR A 241 33.91 -4.54 -1.09
CA THR A 241 34.04 -4.07 -2.45
C THR A 241 32.68 -4.19 -3.12
N SER A 242 32.28 -3.16 -3.86
CA SER A 242 31.01 -3.13 -4.60
C SER A 242 30.79 -4.41 -5.45
N ALA A 243 31.86 -5.04 -5.87
CA ALA A 243 31.87 -6.29 -6.63
C ALA A 243 31.45 -7.53 -5.79
N GLU A 244 31.97 -7.66 -4.56
CA GLU A 244 31.63 -8.78 -3.66
C GLU A 244 30.16 -8.74 -3.24
N ASN A 245 29.65 -7.54 -2.93
CA ASN A 245 28.24 -7.36 -2.58
C ASN A 245 27.32 -7.66 -3.77
N LYS A 246 27.71 -7.24 -4.99
CA LYS A 246 26.95 -7.58 -6.21
C LYS A 246 26.93 -9.09 -6.47
N ALA A 247 28.05 -9.77 -6.29
CA ALA A 247 28.14 -11.23 -6.46
C ALA A 247 27.28 -11.96 -5.41
N PHE A 248 27.30 -11.50 -4.15
CA PHE A 248 26.48 -12.06 -3.08
C PHE A 248 24.98 -11.89 -3.36
N LEU A 249 24.52 -10.68 -3.70
CA LEU A 249 23.13 -10.42 -4.05
C LEU A 249 22.67 -11.19 -5.28
N ARG A 250 23.54 -11.30 -6.31
CA ARG A 250 23.26 -12.12 -7.48
C ARG A 250 23.02 -13.58 -7.12
N ARG A 251 23.81 -14.15 -6.23
CA ARG A 251 23.68 -15.56 -5.80
C ARG A 251 22.50 -15.77 -4.86
N LYS A 252 22.32 -14.92 -3.83
CA LYS A 252 21.34 -15.15 -2.74
C LYS A 252 19.94 -14.61 -3.06
N VAL A 253 19.81 -13.64 -3.96
CA VAL A 253 18.51 -13.06 -4.34
C VAL A 253 18.16 -13.44 -5.78
N PHE A 254 18.88 -12.91 -6.75
CA PHE A 254 18.51 -13.04 -8.17
C PHE A 254 18.73 -14.44 -8.74
N GLY A 255 19.66 -15.22 -8.20
CA GLY A 255 19.92 -16.62 -8.57
C GLY A 255 19.16 -17.63 -7.69
N ASN A 256 18.43 -17.21 -6.69
CA ASN A 256 17.69 -18.11 -5.81
C ASN A 256 16.27 -18.37 -6.35
N PRO A 257 15.94 -19.60 -6.79
CA PRO A 257 14.64 -19.90 -7.38
C PRO A 257 13.48 -19.71 -6.38
N LEU A 258 13.70 -19.87 -5.08
CA LEU A 258 12.67 -19.68 -4.06
C LEU A 258 12.27 -18.21 -3.93
N ILE A 259 13.20 -17.28 -4.13
CA ILE A 259 12.90 -15.84 -4.17
C ILE A 259 12.05 -15.50 -5.40
N TRP A 260 12.30 -16.12 -6.56
CA TRP A 260 11.47 -15.95 -7.75
C TRP A 260 10.06 -16.49 -7.56
N ILE A 261 9.91 -17.67 -6.94
CA ILE A 261 8.60 -18.23 -6.60
C ILE A 261 7.84 -17.28 -5.69
N LEU A 262 8.49 -16.72 -4.65
CA LEU A 262 7.88 -15.74 -3.76
C LEU A 262 7.50 -14.44 -4.48
N ALA A 263 8.32 -13.97 -5.41
CA ALA A 263 8.02 -12.78 -6.22
C ALA A 263 6.79 -13.00 -7.12
N ILE A 264 6.73 -14.15 -7.80
CA ILE A 264 5.57 -14.53 -8.62
C ILE A 264 4.32 -14.73 -7.75
N ALA A 265 4.45 -15.40 -6.61
CA ALA A 265 3.34 -15.54 -5.67
C ALA A 265 2.82 -14.18 -5.19
N ASN A 266 3.73 -13.23 -4.90
CA ASN A 266 3.36 -11.88 -4.49
C ASN A 266 2.58 -11.12 -5.58
N PHE A 267 2.91 -11.34 -6.84
CA PHE A 267 2.13 -10.80 -7.97
C PHE A 267 0.66 -11.26 -7.88
N PHE A 268 0.39 -12.54 -7.68
CA PHE A 268 -0.96 -13.07 -7.57
C PHE A 268 -1.70 -12.60 -6.31
N VAL A 269 -1.02 -12.55 -5.16
CA VAL A 269 -1.57 -12.02 -3.90
C VAL A 269 -2.05 -10.58 -4.09
N TYR A 270 -1.21 -9.75 -4.71
CA TYR A 270 -1.52 -8.32 -4.91
C TYR A 270 -2.60 -8.09 -5.96
N ILE A 271 -2.74 -8.95 -6.98
CA ILE A 271 -3.88 -8.87 -7.91
C ILE A 271 -5.18 -9.00 -7.13
N VAL A 272 -5.35 -10.05 -6.33
CA VAL A 272 -6.57 -10.28 -5.55
C VAL A 272 -6.84 -9.12 -4.59
N ARG A 273 -5.80 -8.69 -3.86
CA ARG A 273 -5.93 -7.60 -2.90
C ARG A 273 -6.34 -6.28 -3.56
N PHE A 274 -5.64 -5.86 -4.61
CA PHE A 274 -5.93 -4.59 -5.28
C PHE A 274 -7.26 -4.64 -6.03
N SER A 275 -7.66 -5.80 -6.57
CA SER A 275 -8.98 -5.97 -7.19
C SER A 275 -10.11 -5.62 -6.22
N VAL A 276 -10.02 -6.09 -4.97
CA VAL A 276 -11.03 -5.76 -3.95
C VAL A 276 -10.89 -4.33 -3.46
N LEU A 277 -9.68 -3.83 -3.23
CA LEU A 277 -9.47 -2.48 -2.68
C LEU A 277 -9.82 -1.38 -3.68
N ASP A 278 -9.44 -1.54 -4.93
CA ASP A 278 -9.56 -0.48 -5.92
C ASP A 278 -10.92 -0.53 -6.64
N TRP A 279 -11.40 -1.74 -6.98
CA TRP A 279 -12.70 -1.93 -7.63
C TRP A 279 -13.85 -2.24 -6.66
N GLY A 280 -13.56 -2.52 -5.39
CA GLY A 280 -14.55 -2.91 -4.38
C GLY A 280 -15.80 -2.03 -4.40
N PRO A 281 -15.71 -0.70 -4.28
CA PRO A 281 -16.88 0.15 -4.29
C PRO A 281 -17.73 0.01 -5.55
N THR A 282 -17.11 -0.01 -6.72
CA THR A 282 -17.79 -0.18 -8.02
C THR A 282 -18.41 -1.58 -8.15
N LEU A 283 -17.64 -2.60 -7.81
CA LEU A 283 -18.07 -4.00 -7.85
C LEU A 283 -19.24 -4.24 -6.89
N LEU A 284 -19.16 -3.75 -5.66
CA LEU A 284 -20.20 -3.91 -4.64
C LEU A 284 -21.50 -3.18 -5.02
N SER A 285 -21.37 -1.96 -5.54
CA SER A 285 -22.52 -1.19 -5.99
C SER A 285 -23.20 -1.83 -7.21
N GLN A 286 -22.42 -2.20 -8.23
CA GLN A 286 -22.96 -2.68 -9.50
C GLN A 286 -23.36 -4.16 -9.48
N SER A 287 -22.66 -5.03 -8.73
CA SER A 287 -22.96 -6.46 -8.71
C SER A 287 -23.85 -6.90 -7.56
N LYS A 288 -23.87 -6.15 -6.45
CA LYS A 288 -24.66 -6.48 -5.25
C LYS A 288 -25.73 -5.44 -4.92
N GLY A 289 -25.78 -4.33 -5.65
CA GLY A 289 -26.76 -3.25 -5.41
C GLY A 289 -26.56 -2.49 -4.10
N LEU A 290 -25.36 -2.53 -3.51
CA LEU A 290 -25.05 -1.79 -2.30
C LEU A 290 -24.94 -0.29 -2.59
N SER A 291 -25.39 0.54 -1.65
CA SER A 291 -25.08 1.98 -1.68
C SER A 291 -23.57 2.20 -1.58
N LEU A 292 -23.07 3.30 -2.16
CA LEU A 292 -21.64 3.62 -2.10
C LEU A 292 -21.16 3.86 -0.66
N GLU A 293 -22.06 4.30 0.23
CA GLU A 293 -21.77 4.41 1.66
C GLU A 293 -21.50 3.03 2.28
N ASN A 294 -22.39 2.06 2.07
CA ASN A 294 -22.21 0.68 2.54
C ASN A 294 -21.00 0.02 1.90
N ALA A 295 -20.73 0.28 0.62
CA ALA A 295 -19.56 -0.21 -0.07
C ALA A 295 -18.26 0.37 0.57
N GLY A 296 -18.24 1.64 0.94
CA GLY A 296 -17.14 2.26 1.68
C GLY A 296 -16.88 1.59 3.03
N TRP A 297 -17.93 1.36 3.82
CA TRP A 297 -17.84 0.65 5.09
C TRP A 297 -17.31 -0.78 4.90
N LEU A 298 -17.79 -1.49 3.88
CA LEU A 298 -17.36 -2.86 3.62
C LEU A 298 -15.89 -2.95 3.23
N VAL A 299 -15.40 -2.02 2.40
CA VAL A 299 -13.97 -1.93 2.06
C VAL A 299 -13.12 -1.54 3.29
N ALA A 300 -13.60 -0.66 4.15
CA ALA A 300 -12.92 -0.33 5.39
C ALA A 300 -12.82 -1.53 6.34
N LEU A 301 -13.90 -2.31 6.48
CA LEU A 301 -13.91 -3.52 7.30
C LEU A 301 -13.05 -4.63 6.70
N PHE A 302 -12.95 -4.73 5.39
CA PHE A 302 -11.98 -5.60 4.71
C PHE A 302 -10.54 -5.28 5.11
N GLU A 303 -10.17 -3.99 5.18
CA GLU A 303 -8.85 -3.55 5.66
C GLU A 303 -8.63 -3.90 7.14
N ILE A 304 -9.62 -3.66 8.01
CA ILE A 304 -9.53 -3.96 9.45
C ILE A 304 -9.40 -5.46 9.68
N SER A 305 -10.23 -6.27 9.03
CA SER A 305 -10.15 -7.74 9.11
C SER A 305 -8.79 -8.25 8.61
N GLY A 306 -8.23 -7.57 7.61
CA GLY A 306 -6.88 -7.84 7.11
C GLY A 306 -5.79 -7.67 8.18
N ILE A 307 -5.89 -6.65 9.03
CA ILE A 307 -4.95 -6.46 10.15
C ILE A 307 -4.99 -7.69 11.09
N LEU A 308 -6.20 -8.12 11.46
CA LEU A 308 -6.37 -9.31 12.29
C LEU A 308 -5.82 -10.57 11.59
N GLY A 309 -6.03 -10.68 10.28
CA GLY A 309 -5.51 -11.75 9.45
C GLY A 309 -3.98 -11.81 9.41
N MET A 310 -3.31 -10.68 9.29
CA MET A 310 -1.85 -10.60 9.37
C MET A 310 -1.32 -11.11 10.71
N LEU A 311 -1.89 -10.65 11.81
CA LEU A 311 -1.48 -11.04 13.17
C LEU A 311 -1.70 -12.54 13.40
N PHE A 312 -2.89 -13.04 13.04
CA PHE A 312 -3.22 -14.45 13.16
C PHE A 312 -2.31 -15.34 12.31
N SER A 313 -2.07 -14.95 11.06
CA SER A 313 -1.22 -15.70 10.13
C SER A 313 0.23 -15.78 10.63
N GLY A 314 0.77 -14.71 11.20
CA GLY A 314 2.09 -14.69 11.81
C GLY A 314 2.15 -15.67 13.00
N TRP A 315 1.21 -15.54 13.94
CA TRP A 315 1.11 -16.44 15.10
C TRP A 315 0.94 -17.92 14.70
N ALA A 316 0.07 -18.20 13.73
CA ALA A 316 -0.17 -19.56 13.24
C ALA A 316 1.07 -20.15 12.54
N THR A 317 1.82 -19.33 11.81
CA THR A 317 3.09 -19.73 11.19
C THR A 317 4.10 -20.20 12.22
N ASP A 318 4.27 -19.45 13.28
CA ASP A 318 5.24 -19.78 14.33
C ASP A 318 4.80 -21.00 15.14
N LYS A 319 3.52 -21.03 15.55
CA LYS A 319 3.00 -22.06 16.45
C LYS A 319 2.79 -23.42 15.77
N PHE A 320 2.24 -23.45 14.55
CA PHE A 320 1.81 -24.69 13.90
C PHE A 320 2.72 -25.13 12.76
N LEU A 321 3.41 -24.19 12.09
CA LEU A 321 4.15 -24.47 10.86
C LEU A 321 5.67 -24.27 10.99
N LYS A 322 6.16 -24.13 12.24
CA LYS A 322 7.60 -24.03 12.54
C LYS A 322 8.31 -22.94 11.73
N GLY A 323 7.69 -21.75 11.65
CA GLY A 323 8.22 -20.60 10.92
C GLY A 323 8.10 -20.67 9.37
N ARG A 324 7.52 -21.74 8.81
CA ARG A 324 7.37 -21.91 7.35
C ARG A 324 6.23 -21.06 6.79
N ALA A 325 6.48 -19.77 6.67
CA ALA A 325 5.50 -18.75 6.26
C ALA A 325 4.81 -19.07 4.90
N HIS A 326 5.53 -19.66 3.95
CA HIS A 326 4.97 -20.06 2.65
C HIS A 326 3.83 -21.08 2.76
N ARG A 327 3.86 -21.99 3.77
CA ARG A 327 2.76 -22.93 4.01
C ARG A 327 1.49 -22.25 4.50
N THR A 328 1.63 -21.27 5.40
CA THR A 328 0.50 -20.44 5.84
C THR A 328 -0.11 -19.71 4.65
N CYS A 329 0.71 -19.20 3.72
CA CYS A 329 0.24 -18.54 2.51
C CYS A 329 -0.61 -19.45 1.63
N VAL A 330 -0.33 -20.76 1.54
CA VAL A 330 -1.18 -21.73 0.82
C VAL A 330 -2.59 -21.74 1.38
N PHE A 331 -2.72 -21.90 2.71
CA PHE A 331 -4.04 -21.94 3.37
C PHE A 331 -4.77 -20.60 3.25
N CYS A 332 -4.05 -19.51 3.37
CA CYS A 332 -4.60 -18.17 3.22
C CYS A 332 -5.13 -17.92 1.80
N MET A 333 -4.40 -18.31 0.75
CA MET A 333 -4.85 -18.15 -0.64
C MET A 333 -6.05 -19.03 -0.95
N LEU A 334 -6.07 -20.27 -0.44
CA LEU A 334 -7.24 -21.15 -0.54
C LEU A 334 -8.45 -20.53 0.16
N GLY A 335 -8.28 -20.02 1.37
CA GLY A 335 -9.34 -19.33 2.11
C GLY A 335 -9.85 -18.09 1.36
N SER A 336 -8.95 -17.30 0.76
CA SER A 336 -9.31 -16.14 -0.07
C SER A 336 -10.18 -16.56 -1.27
N ALA A 337 -9.77 -17.61 -2.01
CA ALA A 337 -10.55 -18.14 -3.13
C ALA A 337 -11.94 -18.60 -2.68
N LEU A 338 -12.00 -19.33 -1.57
CA LEU A 338 -13.28 -19.85 -1.01
C LEU A 338 -14.21 -18.70 -0.60
N PHE A 339 -13.73 -17.72 0.16
CA PHE A 339 -14.59 -16.64 0.65
C PHE A 339 -14.99 -15.66 -0.46
N ILE A 340 -14.17 -15.43 -1.48
CA ILE A 340 -14.56 -14.69 -2.69
C ILE A 340 -15.62 -15.48 -3.46
N PHE A 341 -15.48 -16.80 -3.58
CA PHE A 341 -16.50 -17.65 -4.20
C PHE A 341 -17.83 -17.60 -3.44
N ILE A 342 -17.80 -17.74 -2.12
CA ILE A 342 -19.01 -17.62 -1.28
C ILE A 342 -19.64 -16.24 -1.49
N PHE A 343 -18.86 -15.17 -1.43
CA PHE A 343 -19.35 -13.81 -1.66
C PHE A 343 -20.01 -13.66 -3.04
N TRP A 344 -19.39 -14.21 -4.08
CA TRP A 344 -19.95 -14.17 -5.43
C TRP A 344 -21.30 -14.87 -5.53
N GLN A 345 -21.45 -16.03 -4.91
CA GLN A 345 -22.70 -16.83 -4.93
C GLN A 345 -23.84 -16.18 -4.13
N LEU A 346 -23.56 -15.27 -3.22
CA LEU A 346 -24.61 -14.56 -2.50
C LEU A 346 -25.44 -13.70 -3.46
N PRO A 347 -26.79 -13.77 -3.40
CA PRO A 347 -27.65 -12.94 -4.25
C PRO A 347 -27.54 -11.46 -3.87
N SER A 348 -27.89 -10.55 -4.80
CA SER A 348 -27.91 -9.10 -4.56
C SER A 348 -28.86 -8.68 -3.42
N GLY A 349 -29.88 -9.47 -3.11
CA GLY A 349 -30.79 -9.28 -1.97
C GLY A 349 -30.37 -9.98 -0.68
N ALA A 350 -29.16 -10.53 -0.61
CA ALA A 350 -28.65 -11.18 0.61
C ALA A 350 -28.57 -10.18 1.79
N PRO A 351 -28.76 -10.65 3.03
CA PRO A 351 -28.57 -9.83 4.21
C PRO A 351 -27.19 -9.16 4.20
N VAL A 352 -27.15 -7.86 4.43
CA VAL A 352 -25.92 -7.06 4.34
C VAL A 352 -24.82 -7.60 5.24
N TRP A 353 -25.15 -8.09 6.44
CA TRP A 353 -24.18 -8.69 7.36
C TRP A 353 -23.46 -9.91 6.78
N LEU A 354 -24.14 -10.70 5.92
CA LEU A 354 -23.56 -11.89 5.29
C LEU A 354 -22.55 -11.50 4.19
N LEU A 355 -22.87 -10.44 3.43
CA LEU A 355 -21.93 -9.83 2.49
C LEU A 355 -20.69 -9.30 3.23
N PHE A 356 -20.89 -8.61 4.37
CA PHE A 356 -19.79 -8.13 5.21
C PHE A 356 -18.95 -9.28 5.75
N ALA A 357 -19.56 -10.30 6.34
CA ALA A 357 -18.84 -11.44 6.92
C ALA A 357 -17.98 -12.18 5.89
N SER A 358 -18.53 -12.45 4.69
CA SER A 358 -17.80 -13.19 3.65
C SER A 358 -16.64 -12.37 3.07
N LEU A 359 -16.82 -11.08 2.82
CA LEU A 359 -15.74 -10.25 2.28
C LEU A 359 -14.67 -9.94 3.36
N CYS A 360 -15.05 -9.75 4.62
CA CYS A 360 -14.12 -9.62 5.73
C CYS A 360 -13.28 -10.90 5.92
N ALA A 361 -13.89 -12.08 5.77
CA ALA A 361 -13.17 -13.35 5.82
C ALA A 361 -12.16 -13.48 4.66
N ALA A 362 -12.52 -13.02 3.45
CA ALA A 362 -11.58 -12.92 2.35
C ALA A 362 -10.42 -11.96 2.65
N GLY A 363 -10.72 -10.80 3.24
CA GLY A 363 -9.70 -9.84 3.70
C GLY A 363 -8.77 -10.42 4.74
N PHE A 364 -9.31 -11.08 5.75
CA PHE A 364 -8.54 -11.79 6.77
C PHE A 364 -7.53 -12.77 6.14
N CYS A 365 -7.95 -13.51 5.13
CA CYS A 365 -7.10 -14.47 4.44
C CYS A 365 -6.05 -13.80 3.54
N ILE A 366 -6.41 -12.79 2.72
CA ILE A 366 -5.47 -12.24 1.72
C ILE A 366 -4.35 -11.41 2.33
N TYR A 367 -4.54 -10.81 3.51
CA TYR A 367 -3.53 -10.01 4.18
C TYR A 367 -2.46 -10.85 4.88
N GLY A 368 -2.73 -12.13 5.17
CA GLY A 368 -1.73 -13.08 5.68
C GLY A 368 -0.52 -13.20 4.76
N PRO A 369 -0.70 -13.63 3.49
CA PRO A 369 0.38 -13.69 2.51
C PRO A 369 1.09 -12.37 2.29
N GLN A 370 0.37 -11.25 2.26
CA GLN A 370 0.97 -9.92 2.10
C GLN A 370 2.02 -9.62 3.18
N ALA A 371 1.77 -10.00 4.41
CA ALA A 371 2.72 -9.80 5.51
C ALA A 371 3.83 -10.86 5.50
N LEU A 372 3.47 -12.11 5.25
CA LEU A 372 4.37 -13.26 5.37
C LEU A 372 5.37 -13.41 4.24
N ILE A 373 5.08 -12.93 3.03
CA ILE A 373 6.02 -13.00 1.89
C ILE A 373 7.33 -12.28 2.20
N GLY A 374 7.26 -11.11 2.85
CA GLY A 374 8.45 -10.40 3.26
C GLY A 374 9.33 -11.19 4.23
N ILE A 375 8.71 -11.88 5.17
CA ILE A 375 9.40 -12.75 6.14
C ILE A 375 9.98 -13.97 5.42
N ALA A 376 9.20 -14.61 4.56
CA ALA A 376 9.67 -15.76 3.77
C ALA A 376 10.84 -15.38 2.85
N ALA A 377 10.80 -14.22 2.20
CA ALA A 377 11.87 -13.72 1.35
C ALA A 377 13.15 -13.44 2.16
N ALA A 378 13.02 -12.83 3.34
CA ALA A 378 14.14 -12.61 4.24
C ALA A 378 14.78 -13.94 4.72
N ASN A 379 13.95 -14.95 5.06
CA ASN A 379 14.41 -16.26 5.45
C ASN A 379 15.17 -17.01 4.31
N GLN A 380 14.79 -16.79 3.06
CA GLN A 380 15.44 -17.42 1.91
C GLN A 380 16.69 -16.67 1.43
N ALA A 381 16.79 -15.38 1.71
CA ALA A 381 17.86 -14.51 1.22
C ALA A 381 18.97 -14.22 2.23
N THR A 382 18.81 -14.64 3.50
CA THR A 382 19.61 -14.24 4.66
C THR A 382 19.36 -12.81 5.16
N LYS A 383 19.76 -12.50 6.39
CA LYS A 383 19.58 -11.15 6.99
C LYS A 383 20.20 -10.05 6.15
N ARG A 384 21.41 -10.30 5.60
CA ARG A 384 22.18 -9.36 4.80
C ARG A 384 21.49 -8.97 3.50
N ALA A 385 20.76 -9.87 2.86
CA ALA A 385 20.07 -9.64 1.59
C ALA A 385 18.55 -9.42 1.74
N ALA A 386 18.03 -9.44 2.97
CA ALA A 386 16.58 -9.38 3.24
C ALA A 386 15.89 -8.14 2.64
N ALA A 387 16.52 -6.97 2.73
CA ALA A 387 15.97 -5.74 2.16
C ALA A 387 15.87 -5.80 0.62
N THR A 388 16.91 -6.32 -0.04
CA THR A 388 16.91 -6.48 -1.50
C THR A 388 15.89 -7.53 -1.96
N ALA A 389 15.77 -8.66 -1.25
CA ALA A 389 14.77 -9.68 -1.53
C ALA A 389 13.34 -9.15 -1.37
N ASN A 390 13.06 -8.39 -0.30
CA ASN A 390 11.79 -7.72 -0.10
C ASN A 390 11.49 -6.67 -1.17
N GLY A 391 12.48 -5.88 -1.57
CA GLY A 391 12.36 -4.92 -2.66
C GLY A 391 12.03 -5.61 -3.98
N PHE A 392 12.74 -6.70 -4.29
CA PHE A 392 12.53 -7.48 -5.52
C PHE A 392 11.14 -8.11 -5.57
N THR A 393 10.71 -8.80 -4.50
CA THR A 393 9.36 -9.37 -4.43
C THR A 393 8.29 -8.29 -4.47
N GLY A 394 8.54 -7.12 -3.87
CA GLY A 394 7.65 -5.97 -3.89
C GLY A 394 7.42 -5.38 -5.28
N LEU A 395 8.42 -5.39 -6.17
CA LEU A 395 8.25 -4.96 -7.57
C LEU A 395 7.17 -5.77 -8.30
N PHE A 396 7.15 -7.09 -8.10
CA PHE A 396 6.11 -7.96 -8.66
C PHE A 396 4.74 -7.63 -8.08
N GLY A 397 4.67 -7.28 -6.79
CA GLY A 397 3.44 -6.81 -6.16
C GLY A 397 2.87 -5.56 -6.85
N TYR A 398 3.68 -4.57 -7.20
CA TYR A 398 3.18 -3.38 -7.92
C TYR A 398 2.96 -3.62 -9.42
N ALA A 399 3.72 -4.52 -10.06
CA ALA A 399 3.46 -4.94 -11.44
C ALA A 399 2.08 -5.60 -11.59
N SER A 400 1.54 -6.18 -10.52
CA SER A 400 0.19 -6.76 -10.49
C SER A 400 -0.92 -5.78 -10.86
N THR A 401 -0.69 -4.46 -10.70
CA THR A 401 -1.68 -3.42 -11.06
C THR A 401 -2.02 -3.40 -12.55
N ILE A 402 -1.19 -3.99 -13.42
CA ILE A 402 -1.54 -4.19 -14.82
C ILE A 402 -2.78 -5.09 -14.93
N VAL A 403 -2.81 -6.18 -14.17
CA VAL A 403 -3.93 -7.13 -14.19
C VAL A 403 -5.10 -6.63 -13.34
N SER A 404 -4.85 -6.19 -12.10
CA SER A 404 -5.91 -5.72 -11.20
C SER A 404 -6.50 -4.36 -11.58
N GLY A 405 -5.76 -3.52 -12.29
CA GLY A 405 -6.22 -2.22 -12.77
C GLY A 405 -6.91 -2.33 -14.13
N VAL A 406 -6.14 -2.12 -15.21
CA VAL A 406 -6.70 -2.10 -16.58
C VAL A 406 -7.25 -3.46 -16.99
N GLY A 407 -6.60 -4.56 -16.61
CA GLY A 407 -7.05 -5.91 -16.97
C GLY A 407 -8.44 -6.21 -16.39
N LEU A 408 -8.63 -6.02 -15.10
CA LEU A 408 -9.93 -6.26 -14.45
C LEU A 408 -10.99 -5.25 -14.90
N GLY A 409 -10.59 -3.98 -15.10
CA GLY A 409 -11.47 -2.94 -15.64
C GLY A 409 -12.00 -3.28 -17.02
N ALA A 410 -11.14 -3.73 -17.94
CA ALA A 410 -11.53 -4.17 -19.28
C ALA A 410 -12.40 -5.42 -19.22
N LEU A 411 -12.06 -6.40 -18.36
CA LEU A 411 -12.86 -7.60 -18.18
C LEU A 411 -14.27 -7.26 -17.67
N ALA A 412 -14.38 -6.41 -16.66
CA ALA A 412 -15.67 -5.96 -16.13
C ALA A 412 -16.46 -5.13 -17.13
N GLN A 413 -15.80 -4.32 -17.97
CA GLN A 413 -16.42 -3.50 -19.01
C GLN A 413 -17.04 -4.34 -20.12
N HIS A 414 -16.33 -5.37 -20.61
CA HIS A 414 -16.73 -6.14 -21.79
C HIS A 414 -17.47 -7.43 -21.47
N CYS A 415 -17.14 -8.08 -20.35
CA CYS A 415 -17.68 -9.39 -19.96
C CYS A 415 -18.56 -9.33 -18.70
N GLY A 416 -18.50 -8.25 -17.95
CA GLY A 416 -19.26 -8.07 -16.71
C GLY A 416 -18.56 -8.61 -15.46
N TRP A 417 -19.13 -8.28 -14.29
CA TRP A 417 -18.55 -8.60 -12.98
C TRP A 417 -18.47 -10.08 -12.66
N GLY A 418 -19.35 -10.92 -13.25
CA GLY A 418 -19.28 -12.37 -13.06
C GLY A 418 -17.93 -12.96 -13.48
N TYR A 419 -17.42 -12.56 -14.65
CA TYR A 419 -16.09 -12.96 -15.12
C TYR A 419 -14.96 -12.39 -14.26
N ALA A 420 -15.14 -11.19 -13.71
CA ALA A 420 -14.17 -10.61 -12.78
C ALA A 420 -14.04 -11.45 -11.49
N TYR A 421 -15.14 -11.95 -10.93
CA TYR A 421 -15.11 -12.88 -9.79
C TYR A 421 -14.38 -14.19 -10.15
N VAL A 422 -14.72 -14.80 -11.29
CA VAL A 422 -14.06 -16.03 -11.76
C VAL A 422 -12.56 -15.81 -11.92
N ALA A 423 -12.15 -14.67 -12.50
CA ALA A 423 -10.76 -14.32 -12.64
C ALA A 423 -10.06 -14.18 -11.28
N MET A 424 -10.65 -13.46 -10.33
CA MET A 424 -10.08 -13.29 -8.97
C MET A 424 -9.92 -14.64 -8.25
N ILE A 425 -10.92 -15.52 -8.34
CA ILE A 425 -10.85 -16.87 -7.74
C ILE A 425 -9.78 -17.69 -8.41
N GLY A 426 -9.71 -17.70 -9.75
CA GLY A 426 -8.66 -18.40 -10.51
C GLY A 426 -7.26 -17.91 -10.16
N ILE A 427 -7.08 -16.60 -10.05
CA ILE A 427 -5.82 -15.97 -9.66
C ILE A 427 -5.42 -16.38 -8.23
N ALA A 428 -6.37 -16.41 -7.29
CA ALA A 428 -6.10 -16.87 -5.93
C ALA A 428 -5.67 -18.34 -5.89
N VAL A 429 -6.32 -19.21 -6.69
CA VAL A 429 -5.94 -20.62 -6.82
C VAL A 429 -4.55 -20.76 -7.44
N ILE A 430 -4.24 -20.02 -8.52
CA ILE A 430 -2.89 -20.02 -9.13
C ILE A 430 -1.85 -19.58 -8.11
N GLY A 431 -2.10 -18.52 -7.36
CA GLY A 431 -1.21 -18.05 -6.29
C GLY A 431 -0.98 -19.14 -5.22
N MET A 432 -2.03 -19.86 -4.83
CA MET A 432 -1.93 -21.03 -3.94
C MET A 432 -1.00 -22.11 -4.54
N LEU A 433 -1.19 -22.45 -5.81
CA LEU A 433 -0.36 -23.46 -6.49
C LEU A 433 1.11 -23.02 -6.57
N VAL A 434 1.39 -21.75 -6.80
CA VAL A 434 2.75 -21.20 -6.80
C VAL A 434 3.39 -21.35 -5.41
N PHE A 435 2.68 -21.07 -4.31
CA PHE A 435 3.20 -21.34 -2.97
C PHE A 435 3.42 -22.81 -2.69
N LEU A 436 2.60 -23.70 -3.23
CA LEU A 436 2.77 -25.16 -3.11
C LEU A 436 4.08 -25.65 -3.72
N MET A 437 4.62 -24.99 -4.76
CA MET A 437 5.92 -25.34 -5.36
C MET A 437 7.08 -25.27 -4.35
N MET A 438 6.96 -24.47 -3.32
CA MET A 438 7.96 -24.35 -2.26
C MET A 438 7.55 -25.01 -0.92
N TRP A 439 6.56 -25.92 -0.93
CA TRP A 439 6.02 -26.55 0.29
C TRP A 439 7.08 -27.16 1.20
N ASN A 440 8.12 -27.77 0.61
CA ASN A 440 9.20 -28.42 1.35
C ASN A 440 10.39 -27.50 1.65
N ALA A 441 10.34 -26.22 1.24
CA ALA A 441 11.42 -25.28 1.52
C ALA A 441 11.59 -25.10 3.05
N LYS A 442 12.86 -25.00 3.47
CA LYS A 442 13.21 -24.75 4.86
C LYS A 442 13.10 -23.26 5.19
N ALA A 443 12.93 -22.93 6.46
CA ALA A 443 12.86 -21.55 6.97
C ALA A 443 14.08 -21.24 7.88
N ASP A 444 15.26 -21.72 7.48
CA ASP A 444 16.51 -21.72 8.25
C ASP A 444 17.59 -20.78 7.71
N GLY A 445 17.26 -19.91 6.76
CA GLY A 445 18.21 -19.00 6.10
C GLY A 445 18.91 -18.01 7.04
N TYR A 446 18.50 -17.89 8.30
CA TYR A 446 19.21 -17.14 9.33
C TYR A 446 20.26 -17.96 10.09
N GLU A 447 20.18 -19.28 10.05
CA GLU A 447 21.12 -20.17 10.74
C GLU A 447 22.39 -20.43 9.90
N GLU A 448 22.29 -20.33 8.58
CA GLU A 448 23.42 -20.53 7.65
C GLU A 448 24.51 -19.43 7.67
N GLU A 449 24.28 -18.30 8.35
CA GLU A 449 25.28 -17.21 8.45
C GLU A 449 26.27 -17.40 9.60
N GLN A 450 26.20 -18.49 10.35
CA GLN A 450 27.12 -18.77 11.46
C GLN A 450 28.34 -19.63 11.08
N VAL A 451 28.55 -19.90 9.76
CA VAL A 451 29.72 -20.64 9.24
C VAL A 451 30.58 -19.75 8.36
#